data_4f2b151a2bf3887513b007a3e80e44a3
#
_entry.id   4f2b151a2bf3887513b007a3e80e44a3
#
_cell.length_a   1.000
_cell.length_b   1.000
_cell.length_c   1.000
_cell.angle_alpha   90.00
_cell.angle_beta   90.00
_cell.angle_gamma   90.00
#
_symmetry.space_group_name_H-M   'P 1'
#
loop_
_entity.id
_entity.type
_entity.pdbx_description
1 polymer ?
#
loop_
_entity_poly.entity_id
_entity_poly.type
_entity_poly.pdbx_seq_one_letter_code
_entity_poly.pdbx_strand_id
1 'polypeptide(L)'
;MKKLLLSSLLLPVSFIALSGCSNNSEKESNKYNTEAIHQVSLLQGLMLGDYYGSVTVKELKSMGNTGIGTFNSLNGELILIDGICYRANELLELEVVSDDETVPFADVTFLDNDLSYELNGLNSIEELKFTLDSKVKELGTNRFYMIRIDGLFDEIYFRSEKKQSLPYKTLNEVLKTDQTFKTMTNTNGSIVGLFTPNYMSDLNAVGWHFHFVTEDRRSGGHVLNADLGECNITWDYTDSFNMYLPDGEFFKTLDLTVDQDEAIKEVEQGN
;
A
#
# COMPACT_ATOMS: atom_id res chain seq x y z
N MET A 1 90.44 -20.60 34.92
CA MET A 1 89.23 -21.07 34.33
C MET A 1 88.05 -20.33 35.03
N LYS A 2 87.52 -19.27 34.39
CA LYS A 2 86.40 -18.50 34.96
C LYS A 2 85.14 -18.88 34.18
N LYS A 3 84.14 -19.42 34.87
CA LYS A 3 82.83 -19.68 34.33
C LYS A 3 82.00 -18.39 34.31
N LEU A 4 81.52 -17.98 33.15
CA LEU A 4 80.56 -16.91 32.99
C LEU A 4 79.19 -17.51 33.18
N LEU A 5 78.40 -17.01 34.12
CA LEU A 5 76.96 -17.26 34.25
C LEU A 5 76.18 -16.21 33.44
N LEU A 6 75.44 -16.69 32.44
CA LEU A 6 74.49 -15.90 31.70
C LEU A 6 73.17 -15.94 32.43
N SER A 7 72.70 -14.80 32.95
CA SER A 7 71.37 -14.64 33.52
C SER A 7 70.39 -14.20 32.41
N SER A 8 69.44 -15.09 32.12
CA SER A 8 68.34 -14.74 31.15
C SER A 8 67.23 -14.01 31.89
N LEU A 9 67.02 -12.79 31.48
CA LEU A 9 65.91 -11.92 31.90
C LEU A 9 64.67 -12.30 31.10
N LEU A 10 63.66 -12.94 31.71
CA LEU A 10 62.32 -13.18 31.13
C LEU A 10 61.46 -11.97 31.44
N LEU A 11 61.05 -11.24 30.38
CA LEU A 11 60.01 -10.19 30.42
C LEU A 11 58.64 -10.86 30.29
N PRO A 12 57.64 -10.52 31.11
CA PRO A 12 56.28 -11.00 30.92
C PRO A 12 55.60 -10.20 29.79
N VAL A 13 55.13 -10.91 28.78
CA VAL A 13 54.26 -10.37 27.73
C VAL A 13 52.84 -10.35 28.30
N SER A 14 52.35 -9.16 28.62
CA SER A 14 50.96 -8.96 28.99
C SER A 14 50.07 -9.01 27.72
N PHE A 15 49.29 -10.07 27.58
CA PHE A 15 48.20 -10.14 26.61
C PHE A 15 47.04 -9.25 27.06
N ILE A 16 46.88 -8.13 26.40
CA ILE A 16 45.65 -7.32 26.51
C ILE A 16 44.59 -8.02 25.63
N ALA A 17 43.65 -8.68 26.27
CA ALA A 17 42.46 -9.18 25.62
C ALA A 17 41.56 -7.98 25.28
N LEU A 18 41.55 -7.56 24.02
CA LEU A 18 40.54 -6.66 23.47
C LEU A 18 39.23 -7.44 23.39
N SER A 19 38.38 -7.25 24.40
CA SER A 19 36.94 -7.64 24.31
C SER A 19 36.28 -6.76 23.28
N GLY A 20 36.22 -7.24 22.04
CA GLY A 20 35.37 -6.67 21.01
C GLY A 20 33.90 -6.88 21.41
N CYS A 21 33.21 -5.84 21.87
CA CYS A 21 31.76 -5.84 21.88
C CYS A 21 31.30 -5.90 20.41
N SER A 22 30.98 -7.09 19.94
CA SER A 22 30.17 -7.24 18.75
C SER A 22 28.76 -6.77 19.12
N ASN A 23 28.41 -5.56 18.73
CA ASN A 23 27.00 -5.18 18.60
C ASN A 23 26.39 -6.08 17.52
N ASN A 24 25.92 -7.25 17.91
CA ASN A 24 24.88 -7.93 17.16
C ASN A 24 23.61 -7.10 17.34
N SER A 25 23.37 -6.15 16.47
CA SER A 25 22.04 -5.75 16.16
C SER A 25 21.41 -6.97 15.49
N GLU A 26 20.69 -7.80 16.25
CA GLU A 26 19.74 -8.73 15.69
C GLU A 26 18.82 -7.87 14.82
N LYS A 27 18.92 -7.99 13.49
CA LYS A 27 17.85 -7.56 12.61
C LYS A 27 16.65 -8.37 13.07
N GLU A 28 15.67 -7.72 13.71
CA GLU A 28 14.36 -8.34 13.90
C GLU A 28 13.95 -8.88 12.53
N SER A 29 13.86 -10.21 12.45
CA SER A 29 13.36 -10.83 11.22
C SER A 29 11.93 -10.34 11.06
N ASN A 30 11.64 -9.72 9.92
CA ASN A 30 10.28 -9.29 9.62
C ASN A 30 9.34 -10.48 9.82
N LYS A 31 8.30 -10.30 10.63
CA LYS A 31 7.31 -11.34 10.94
C LYS A 31 6.53 -11.75 9.67
N TYR A 32 6.42 -10.85 8.71
CA TYR A 32 5.62 -11.01 7.50
C TYR A 32 6.50 -11.30 6.28
N ASN A 33 5.94 -12.06 5.33
CA ASN A 33 6.59 -12.32 4.06
C ASN A 33 6.69 -11.00 3.25
N THR A 34 7.87 -10.64 2.80
CA THR A 34 8.09 -9.43 1.99
C THR A 34 7.64 -9.60 0.54
N GLU A 35 7.56 -10.85 0.05
CA GLU A 35 7.12 -11.23 -1.30
C GLU A 35 5.63 -11.61 -1.29
N ALA A 36 4.78 -10.79 -0.66
CA ALA A 36 3.37 -11.08 -0.54
C ALA A 36 2.52 -9.81 -0.55
N ILE A 37 1.37 -9.88 -1.19
CA ILE A 37 0.28 -8.96 -0.89
C ILE A 37 -0.37 -9.39 0.43
N HIS A 38 -0.49 -8.46 1.35
CA HIS A 38 -1.21 -8.60 2.61
C HIS A 38 -2.50 -7.82 2.52
N GLN A 39 -3.63 -8.53 2.47
CA GLN A 39 -4.97 -7.95 2.40
C GLN A 39 -5.67 -8.02 3.75
N VAL A 40 -6.20 -6.89 4.20
CA VAL A 40 -7.09 -6.79 5.36
C VAL A 40 -8.52 -6.85 4.88
N SER A 41 -9.31 -7.82 5.36
CA SER A 41 -10.71 -8.05 5.02
C SER A 41 -10.97 -8.41 3.54
N LEU A 42 -12.22 -8.31 3.13
CA LEU A 42 -12.71 -8.53 1.77
C LEU A 42 -13.33 -7.23 1.25
N LEU A 43 -13.08 -6.90 -0.02
CA LEU A 43 -13.72 -5.74 -0.64
C LEU A 43 -15.26 -5.89 -0.61
N GLN A 44 -15.76 -7.10 -0.79
CA GLN A 44 -17.21 -7.39 -0.68
C GLN A 44 -17.78 -7.02 0.69
N GLY A 45 -17.03 -7.24 1.79
CA GLY A 45 -17.43 -6.78 3.12
C GLY A 45 -17.53 -5.25 3.19
N LEU A 46 -16.53 -4.55 2.65
CA LEU A 46 -16.54 -3.09 2.55
C LEU A 46 -17.73 -2.59 1.72
N MET A 47 -18.03 -3.21 0.58
CA MET A 47 -19.19 -2.90 -0.26
C MET A 47 -20.51 -2.98 0.52
N LEU A 48 -20.63 -3.92 1.44
CA LEU A 48 -21.81 -4.15 2.28
C LEU A 48 -21.85 -3.30 3.56
N GLY A 49 -20.90 -2.38 3.74
CA GLY A 49 -20.86 -1.44 4.87
C GLY A 49 -20.06 -1.93 6.07
N ASP A 50 -19.18 -2.92 5.91
CA ASP A 50 -18.25 -3.31 6.98
C ASP A 50 -17.08 -2.34 7.06
N TYR A 51 -17.35 -1.19 7.67
CA TYR A 51 -16.36 -0.12 7.87
C TYR A 51 -15.70 -0.18 9.26
N TYR A 52 -15.82 -1.32 9.96
CA TYR A 52 -15.20 -1.50 11.27
C TYR A 52 -13.73 -1.89 11.09
N GLY A 53 -12.84 -1.03 11.58
CA GLY A 53 -11.40 -1.31 11.52
C GLY A 53 -11.01 -2.51 12.38
N SER A 54 -10.30 -3.47 11.79
CA SER A 54 -9.88 -4.73 12.41
C SER A 54 -8.37 -4.83 12.64
N VAL A 55 -7.59 -4.01 11.92
CA VAL A 55 -6.12 -3.96 11.99
C VAL A 55 -5.70 -2.53 12.28
N THR A 56 -4.72 -2.31 13.15
CA THR A 56 -4.16 -0.98 13.39
C THR A 56 -3.19 -0.56 12.29
N VAL A 57 -3.01 0.76 12.08
CA VAL A 57 -2.00 1.30 11.16
C VAL A 57 -0.60 0.80 11.52
N LYS A 58 -0.29 0.64 12.81
CA LYS A 58 0.96 0.04 13.26
C LYS A 58 1.16 -1.38 12.76
N GLU A 59 0.13 -2.22 12.87
CA GLU A 59 0.17 -3.59 12.36
C GLU A 59 0.25 -3.60 10.83
N LEU A 60 -0.54 -2.75 10.14
CA LEU A 60 -0.50 -2.62 8.69
C LEU A 60 0.90 -2.27 8.17
N LYS A 61 1.58 -1.30 8.81
CA LYS A 61 2.97 -0.91 8.48
C LYS A 61 3.99 -2.03 8.75
N SER A 62 3.67 -3.01 9.59
CA SER A 62 4.52 -4.19 9.75
C SER A 62 4.33 -5.23 8.65
N MET A 63 3.23 -5.14 7.88
CA MET A 63 2.91 -6.01 6.75
C MET A 63 3.43 -5.45 5.42
N GLY A 64 3.69 -4.12 5.33
CA GLY A 64 4.15 -3.48 4.11
C GLY A 64 4.60 -2.04 4.31
N ASN A 65 5.28 -1.49 3.30
CA ASN A 65 5.69 -0.08 3.24
C ASN A 65 4.94 0.72 2.17
N THR A 66 4.14 0.02 1.34
CA THR A 66 3.39 0.58 0.20
C THR A 66 2.05 -0.12 0.10
N GLY A 67 0.98 0.63 -0.17
CA GLY A 67 -0.35 0.08 -0.34
C GLY A 67 -1.48 1.11 -0.31
N ILE A 68 -2.70 0.61 -0.46
CA ILE A 68 -3.94 1.38 -0.58
C ILE A 68 -5.04 0.78 0.28
N GLY A 69 -6.10 1.56 0.56
CA GLY A 69 -7.25 1.10 1.35
C GLY A 69 -8.05 2.27 1.91
N THR A 70 -8.72 2.04 3.04
CA THR A 70 -9.51 3.07 3.74
C THR A 70 -9.40 2.92 5.27
N PHE A 71 -10.01 3.84 6.02
CA PHE A 71 -9.97 3.86 7.47
C PHE A 71 -11.32 3.52 8.11
N ASN A 72 -11.27 3.19 9.40
CA ASN A 72 -12.48 2.93 10.19
C ASN A 72 -13.56 3.99 9.95
N SER A 73 -14.81 3.53 9.81
CA SER A 73 -15.96 4.37 9.46
C SER A 73 -15.88 5.00 8.06
N LEU A 74 -15.15 4.40 7.13
CA LEU A 74 -14.91 4.93 5.79
C LEU A 74 -14.41 6.38 5.84
N ASN A 75 -13.39 6.64 6.68
CA ASN A 75 -12.91 7.98 6.97
C ASN A 75 -11.77 8.39 6.03
N GLY A 76 -12.09 8.51 4.74
CA GLY A 76 -11.15 8.90 3.69
C GLY A 76 -10.27 7.77 3.17
N GLU A 77 -9.49 8.07 2.14
CA GLU A 77 -8.63 7.11 1.43
C GLU A 77 -7.30 6.92 2.13
N LEU A 78 -6.87 5.66 2.26
CA LEU A 78 -5.57 5.29 2.81
C LEU A 78 -4.53 5.18 1.70
N ILE A 79 -3.40 5.85 1.88
CA ILE A 79 -2.23 5.70 1.03
C ILE A 79 -1.03 5.42 1.93
N LEU A 80 -0.49 4.21 1.84
CA LEU A 80 0.78 3.85 2.46
C LEU A 80 1.88 4.00 1.42
N ILE A 81 2.83 4.87 1.66
CA ILE A 81 3.97 5.09 0.78
C ILE A 81 5.22 5.39 1.59
N ASP A 82 6.34 4.77 1.24
CA ASP A 82 7.61 4.89 1.97
C ASP A 82 7.50 4.57 3.48
N GLY A 83 6.56 3.67 3.86
CA GLY A 83 6.29 3.30 5.25
C GLY A 83 5.54 4.36 6.07
N ILE A 84 5.08 5.45 5.43
CA ILE A 84 4.25 6.48 6.06
C ILE A 84 2.80 6.31 5.60
N CYS A 85 1.88 6.20 6.56
CA CYS A 85 0.46 6.07 6.27
C CYS A 85 -0.20 7.45 6.25
N TYR A 86 -0.79 7.79 5.11
CA TYR A 86 -1.54 9.03 4.89
C TYR A 86 -3.03 8.73 4.77
N ARG A 87 -3.84 9.64 5.29
CA ARG A 87 -5.28 9.74 5.00
C ARG A 87 -5.49 10.90 4.04
N ALA A 88 -6.14 10.67 2.92
CA ALA A 88 -6.78 11.73 2.17
C ALA A 88 -8.20 11.90 2.74
N ASN A 89 -8.43 12.98 3.48
CA ASN A 89 -9.69 13.25 4.15
C ASN A 89 -10.79 13.72 3.18
N GLU A 90 -11.99 14.01 3.68
CA GLU A 90 -13.12 14.48 2.87
C GLU A 90 -12.87 15.79 2.10
N LEU A 91 -11.83 16.56 2.46
CA LEU A 91 -11.40 17.76 1.74
C LEU A 91 -10.26 17.49 0.76
N LEU A 92 -9.87 16.22 0.59
CA LEU A 92 -8.74 15.79 -0.23
C LEU A 92 -7.39 16.37 0.23
N GLU A 93 -7.32 16.69 1.52
CA GLU A 93 -6.10 17.07 2.22
C GLU A 93 -5.46 15.84 2.85
N LEU A 94 -4.13 15.73 2.75
CA LEU A 94 -3.38 14.62 3.33
C LEU A 94 -2.97 14.94 4.77
N GLU A 95 -3.17 13.95 5.64
CA GLU A 95 -2.66 13.95 7.00
C GLU A 95 -1.93 12.65 7.31
N VAL A 96 -0.85 12.71 8.09
CA VAL A 96 -0.18 11.52 8.61
C VAL A 96 -1.02 10.93 9.70
N VAL A 97 -1.31 9.64 9.60
CA VAL A 97 -2.22 8.95 10.51
C VAL A 97 -1.48 8.34 11.70
N SER A 98 -2.11 8.38 12.87
CA SER A 98 -1.61 7.72 14.09
C SER A 98 -1.53 6.21 13.94
N ASP A 99 -0.53 5.60 14.56
CA ASP A 99 -0.34 4.15 14.59
C ASP A 99 -1.52 3.38 15.24
N ASP A 100 -2.33 4.05 16.07
CA ASP A 100 -3.49 3.48 16.77
C ASP A 100 -4.80 3.54 15.94
N GLU A 101 -4.81 4.28 14.81
CA GLU A 101 -5.97 4.30 13.91
C GLU A 101 -6.19 2.90 13.32
N THR A 102 -7.44 2.56 13.01
CA THR A 102 -7.80 1.23 12.53
C THR A 102 -8.29 1.23 11.09
N VAL A 103 -8.08 0.11 10.42
CA VAL A 103 -8.27 -0.09 8.98
C VAL A 103 -9.25 -1.24 8.77
N PRO A 104 -10.40 -1.01 8.08
CA PRO A 104 -11.33 -2.07 7.72
C PRO A 104 -10.94 -2.82 6.45
N PHE A 105 -10.26 -2.14 5.52
CA PHE A 105 -9.79 -2.74 4.26
C PHE A 105 -8.51 -2.06 3.80
N ALA A 106 -7.52 -2.87 3.44
CA ALA A 106 -6.30 -2.41 2.77
C ALA A 106 -5.58 -3.56 2.09
N ASP A 107 -4.81 -3.21 1.06
CA ASP A 107 -3.81 -4.06 0.42
C ASP A 107 -2.44 -3.41 0.56
N VAL A 108 -1.47 -4.14 1.13
CA VAL A 108 -0.11 -3.63 1.33
C VAL A 108 0.95 -4.69 0.98
N THR A 109 2.12 -4.22 0.58
CA THR A 109 3.33 -5.03 0.40
C THR A 109 4.58 -4.25 0.78
N PHE A 110 5.72 -4.92 0.87
CA PHE A 110 7.03 -4.26 0.89
C PHE A 110 7.49 -4.05 -0.55
N LEU A 111 7.10 -2.92 -1.14
CA LEU A 111 7.48 -2.60 -2.51
C LEU A 111 9.00 -2.65 -2.67
N ASP A 112 9.48 -3.50 -3.54
CA ASP A 112 10.84 -3.48 -4.04
C ASP A 112 10.90 -3.13 -5.55
N ASN A 113 12.06 -3.16 -6.17
CA ASN A 113 12.22 -2.75 -7.56
C ASN A 113 12.61 -3.96 -8.42
N ASP A 114 11.62 -4.73 -8.82
CA ASP A 114 11.79 -5.83 -9.78
C ASP A 114 11.99 -5.34 -11.21
N LEU A 115 11.31 -4.23 -11.56
CA LEU A 115 11.38 -3.61 -12.86
C LEU A 115 11.08 -2.12 -12.76
N SER A 116 11.85 -1.28 -13.45
CA SER A 116 11.54 0.14 -13.59
C SER A 116 11.86 0.67 -14.97
N TYR A 117 11.07 1.65 -15.45
CA TYR A 117 11.28 2.34 -16.71
C TYR A 117 10.53 3.67 -16.74
N GLU A 118 10.86 4.50 -17.74
CA GLU A 118 10.12 5.75 -18.00
C GLU A 118 8.75 5.46 -18.60
N LEU A 119 7.74 6.19 -18.14
CA LEU A 119 6.35 6.09 -18.58
C LEU A 119 5.83 7.50 -18.89
N ASN A 120 5.64 7.85 -20.16
CA ASN A 120 5.42 9.22 -20.57
C ASN A 120 4.27 9.34 -21.57
N GLY A 121 3.53 10.48 -21.51
CA GLY A 121 2.60 10.89 -22.55
C GLY A 121 1.37 9.98 -22.67
N LEU A 122 0.79 9.58 -21.56
CA LEU A 122 -0.48 8.84 -21.52
C LEU A 122 -1.60 9.81 -21.11
N ASN A 123 -2.62 9.96 -21.97
CA ASN A 123 -3.58 11.06 -21.87
C ASN A 123 -4.89 10.66 -21.14
N SER A 124 -4.96 9.48 -20.57
CA SER A 124 -6.08 9.03 -19.77
C SER A 124 -5.76 7.82 -18.91
N ILE A 125 -6.61 7.54 -17.93
CA ILE A 125 -6.52 6.33 -17.09
C ILE A 125 -6.72 5.06 -17.93
N GLU A 126 -7.48 5.10 -19.01
CA GLU A 126 -7.70 3.98 -19.93
C GLU A 126 -6.41 3.67 -20.70
N GLU A 127 -5.69 4.69 -21.20
CA GLU A 127 -4.38 4.51 -21.85
C GLU A 127 -3.35 3.98 -20.86
N LEU A 128 -3.36 4.48 -19.62
CA LEU A 128 -2.51 3.94 -18.55
C LEU A 128 -2.83 2.47 -18.31
N LYS A 129 -4.08 2.12 -18.02
CA LYS A 129 -4.51 0.73 -17.80
C LYS A 129 -4.15 -0.18 -18.98
N PHE A 130 -4.40 0.27 -20.22
CA PHE A 130 -4.04 -0.51 -21.42
C PHE A 130 -2.53 -0.77 -21.52
N THR A 131 -1.70 0.23 -21.21
CA THR A 131 -0.24 0.12 -21.21
C THR A 131 0.24 -0.85 -20.14
N LEU A 132 -0.29 -0.72 -18.92
CA LEU A 132 0.03 -1.59 -17.80
C LEU A 132 -0.45 -3.04 -18.05
N ASP A 133 -1.65 -3.23 -18.61
CA ASP A 133 -2.20 -4.54 -18.98
C ASP A 133 -1.33 -5.25 -20.03
N SER A 134 -0.75 -4.49 -20.95
CA SER A 134 0.20 -5.04 -21.92
C SER A 134 1.45 -5.59 -21.23
N LYS A 135 1.93 -4.90 -20.19
CA LYS A 135 3.05 -5.38 -19.36
C LYS A 135 2.64 -6.57 -18.49
N VAL A 136 1.46 -6.55 -17.89
CA VAL A 136 0.91 -7.71 -17.15
C VAL A 136 0.81 -8.95 -18.02
N LYS A 137 0.40 -8.82 -19.29
CA LYS A 137 0.38 -9.96 -20.25
C LYS A 137 1.77 -10.51 -20.53
N GLU A 138 2.78 -9.66 -20.56
CA GLU A 138 4.20 -10.07 -20.74
C GLU A 138 4.73 -10.79 -19.49
N LEU A 139 4.46 -10.23 -18.29
CA LEU A 139 5.00 -10.72 -17.01
C LEU A 139 4.19 -11.89 -16.41
N GLY A 140 2.88 -11.99 -16.74
CA GLY A 140 1.99 -13.06 -16.31
C GLY A 140 0.71 -12.53 -15.64
N THR A 141 -0.46 -12.90 -16.18
CA THR A 141 -1.78 -12.39 -15.78
C THR A 141 -2.32 -12.97 -14.47
N ASN A 142 -1.62 -13.92 -13.86
CA ASN A 142 -2.07 -14.63 -12.65
C ASN A 142 -1.22 -14.28 -11.42
N ARG A 143 -0.56 -13.13 -11.43
CA ARG A 143 0.20 -12.56 -10.32
C ARG A 143 -0.39 -11.25 -9.88
N PHE A 144 -0.10 -10.85 -8.64
CA PHE A 144 -0.34 -9.50 -8.17
C PHE A 144 0.83 -8.61 -8.58
N TYR A 145 0.52 -7.34 -8.87
CA TYR A 145 1.53 -6.32 -9.12
C TYR A 145 1.21 -5.09 -8.27
N MET A 146 2.13 -4.72 -7.38
CA MET A 146 2.14 -3.40 -6.78
C MET A 146 3.02 -2.50 -7.64
N ILE A 147 2.51 -1.32 -7.99
CA ILE A 147 3.31 -0.35 -8.75
C ILE A 147 3.34 1.00 -8.03
N ARG A 148 4.39 1.73 -8.34
CA ARG A 148 4.51 3.14 -7.99
C ARG A 148 4.88 3.92 -9.25
N ILE A 149 4.14 5.00 -9.53
CA ILE A 149 4.42 5.92 -10.64
C ILE A 149 4.74 7.27 -10.04
N ASP A 150 5.97 7.74 -10.22
CA ASP A 150 6.45 9.03 -9.71
C ASP A 150 6.73 9.98 -10.87
N GLY A 151 6.27 11.21 -10.78
CA GLY A 151 6.58 12.22 -11.79
C GLY A 151 5.56 13.34 -11.91
N LEU A 152 5.51 13.95 -13.11
CA LEU A 152 4.60 15.02 -13.46
C LEU A 152 3.31 14.45 -14.04
N PHE A 153 2.19 14.84 -13.47
CA PHE A 153 0.86 14.59 -14.02
C PHE A 153 0.36 15.89 -14.68
N ASP A 154 0.10 15.82 -15.96
CA ASP A 154 -0.46 16.97 -16.71
C ASP A 154 -1.88 17.25 -16.21
N GLU A 155 -2.65 16.20 -15.93
CA GLU A 155 -3.90 16.26 -15.17
C GLU A 155 -4.06 15.01 -14.29
N ILE A 156 -4.58 15.18 -13.08
CA ILE A 156 -4.96 14.08 -12.19
C ILE A 156 -6.32 14.40 -11.57
N TYR A 157 -7.28 13.47 -11.71
CA TYR A 157 -8.62 13.55 -11.14
C TYR A 157 -8.83 12.43 -10.13
N PHE A 158 -9.17 12.80 -8.91
CA PHE A 158 -9.28 11.88 -7.78
C PHE A 158 -10.39 12.29 -6.81
N ARG A 159 -10.79 11.38 -5.95
CA ARG A 159 -11.84 11.55 -4.95
C ARG A 159 -11.40 11.09 -3.56
N SER A 160 -12.19 11.45 -2.56
CA SER A 160 -12.18 10.84 -1.23
C SER A 160 -13.58 10.90 -0.61
N GLU A 161 -13.83 9.98 0.32
CA GLU A 161 -15.12 9.83 0.99
C GLU A 161 -15.16 10.61 2.30
N LYS A 162 -16.38 10.96 2.66
CA LYS A 162 -16.71 11.49 3.97
C LYS A 162 -16.86 10.39 4.98
N LYS A 163 -16.32 10.62 6.18
CA LYS A 163 -16.51 9.72 7.33
C LYS A 163 -17.98 9.41 7.57
N GLN A 164 -18.33 8.14 7.69
CA GLN A 164 -19.68 7.66 7.91
C GLN A 164 -20.02 7.50 9.39
N SER A 165 -21.32 7.52 9.69
CA SER A 165 -21.89 7.31 11.01
C SER A 165 -22.88 6.15 10.99
N LEU A 166 -23.02 5.48 12.13
CA LEU A 166 -23.98 4.37 12.27
C LEU A 166 -25.45 4.85 12.15
N PRO A 167 -26.31 4.00 11.55
CA PRO A 167 -26.01 2.75 10.87
C PRO A 167 -25.30 3.00 9.53
N TYR A 168 -24.28 2.18 9.21
CA TYR A 168 -23.56 2.34 7.94
C TYR A 168 -24.43 1.96 6.76
N LYS A 169 -24.30 2.75 5.69
CA LYS A 169 -24.85 2.47 4.36
C LYS A 169 -23.88 1.58 3.58
N THR A 170 -24.34 0.98 2.49
CA THR A 170 -23.46 0.31 1.52
C THR A 170 -22.52 1.32 0.86
N LEU A 171 -21.36 0.86 0.39
CA LEU A 171 -20.37 1.75 -0.25
C LEU A 171 -20.97 2.46 -1.47
N ASN A 172 -21.75 1.77 -2.28
CA ASN A 172 -22.46 2.35 -3.42
C ASN A 172 -23.42 3.49 -3.04
N GLU A 173 -24.09 3.38 -1.88
CA GLU A 173 -24.96 4.46 -1.38
C GLU A 173 -24.13 5.66 -0.87
N VAL A 174 -23.03 5.41 -0.21
CA VAL A 174 -22.11 6.45 0.28
C VAL A 174 -21.53 7.23 -0.90
N LEU A 175 -21.00 6.55 -1.90
CA LEU A 175 -20.35 7.19 -3.05
C LEU A 175 -21.30 7.99 -3.94
N LYS A 176 -22.62 7.78 -3.84
CA LYS A 176 -23.59 8.64 -4.55
C LYS A 176 -23.71 10.06 -3.98
N THR A 177 -23.41 10.24 -2.68
CA THR A 177 -23.72 11.50 -1.99
C THR A 177 -22.61 12.04 -1.10
N ASP A 178 -21.69 11.20 -0.63
CA ASP A 178 -20.77 11.51 0.45
C ASP A 178 -19.30 11.38 0.00
N GLN A 179 -18.99 11.89 -1.20
CA GLN A 179 -17.62 11.98 -1.72
C GLN A 179 -17.31 13.37 -2.27
N THR A 180 -16.04 13.73 -2.28
CA THR A 180 -15.53 14.98 -2.82
C THR A 180 -14.52 14.67 -3.94
N PHE A 181 -14.53 15.47 -4.97
CA PHE A 181 -13.68 15.33 -6.16
C PHE A 181 -12.72 16.50 -6.30
N LYS A 182 -11.56 16.25 -6.87
CA LYS A 182 -10.58 17.28 -7.20
C LYS A 182 -9.84 16.94 -8.48
N THR A 183 -9.69 17.94 -9.34
CA THR A 183 -8.74 17.90 -10.46
C THR A 183 -7.56 18.80 -10.14
N MET A 184 -6.35 18.31 -10.39
CA MET A 184 -5.13 19.09 -10.35
C MET A 184 -4.41 18.98 -11.68
N THR A 185 -3.71 20.03 -12.09
CA THR A 185 -2.94 20.07 -13.33
C THR A 185 -1.50 20.45 -13.07
N ASN A 186 -0.58 19.98 -13.92
CA ASN A 186 0.87 20.22 -13.80
C ASN A 186 1.39 19.95 -12.38
N THR A 187 1.03 18.78 -11.84
CA THR A 187 1.28 18.43 -10.44
C THR A 187 2.25 17.26 -10.35
N ASN A 188 3.35 17.45 -9.62
CA ASN A 188 4.24 16.35 -9.25
C ASN A 188 3.62 15.52 -8.13
N GLY A 189 3.77 14.21 -8.22
CA GLY A 189 3.22 13.30 -7.23
C GLY A 189 3.59 11.84 -7.47
N SER A 190 2.91 10.98 -6.73
CA SER A 190 3.07 9.53 -6.83
C SER A 190 1.70 8.85 -6.91
N ILE A 191 1.52 7.94 -7.85
CA ILE A 191 0.44 6.95 -7.83
C ILE A 191 0.99 5.67 -7.18
N VAL A 192 0.21 5.10 -6.25
CA VAL A 192 0.34 3.71 -5.79
C VAL A 192 -0.79 2.93 -6.44
N GLY A 193 -0.47 1.85 -7.13
CA GLY A 193 -1.44 1.03 -7.86
C GLY A 193 -1.28 -0.44 -7.58
N LEU A 194 -2.41 -1.14 -7.43
CA LEU A 194 -2.47 -2.59 -7.30
C LEU A 194 -3.18 -3.19 -8.51
N PHE A 195 -2.57 -4.18 -9.14
CA PHE A 195 -3.24 -5.09 -10.07
C PHE A 195 -3.63 -6.37 -9.35
N THR A 196 -4.91 -6.68 -9.42
CA THR A 196 -5.50 -7.90 -8.86
C THR A 196 -5.92 -8.86 -9.97
N PRO A 197 -5.45 -10.12 -9.99
CA PRO A 197 -5.84 -11.11 -11.00
C PRO A 197 -7.33 -11.45 -10.99
N ASN A 198 -7.86 -11.83 -12.15
CA ASN A 198 -9.29 -12.13 -12.34
C ASN A 198 -9.87 -13.20 -11.40
N TYR A 199 -9.06 -14.15 -10.94
CA TYR A 199 -9.54 -15.20 -10.01
C TYR A 199 -9.82 -14.68 -8.58
N MET A 200 -9.55 -13.40 -8.32
CA MET A 200 -9.78 -12.74 -7.03
C MET A 200 -11.10 -11.96 -6.98
N SER A 201 -12.00 -12.07 -7.98
CA SER A 201 -13.20 -11.25 -8.13
C SER A 201 -13.98 -11.29 -6.87
N ASP A 202 -14.34 -12.09 -6.13
CA ASP A 202 -15.15 -11.98 -4.90
C ASP A 202 -14.35 -11.47 -3.66
N LEU A 203 -13.05 -11.32 -3.79
CA LEU A 203 -12.17 -10.95 -2.68
C LEU A 203 -11.66 -9.52 -2.76
N ASN A 204 -11.43 -9.02 -3.99
CA ASN A 204 -10.83 -7.71 -4.24
C ASN A 204 -11.30 -7.11 -5.56
N ALA A 205 -10.98 -5.84 -5.83
CA ALA A 205 -11.19 -5.18 -7.11
C ALA A 205 -10.27 -5.77 -8.18
N VAL A 206 -10.84 -6.50 -9.13
CA VAL A 206 -10.11 -7.10 -10.24
C VAL A 206 -9.60 -6.04 -11.21
N GLY A 207 -8.36 -6.19 -11.66
CA GLY A 207 -7.68 -5.21 -12.50
C GLY A 207 -6.93 -4.18 -11.68
N TRP A 208 -6.91 -2.93 -12.14
CA TRP A 208 -6.14 -1.85 -11.54
C TRP A 208 -6.96 -0.99 -10.60
N HIS A 209 -6.41 -0.76 -9.40
CA HIS A 209 -6.90 0.18 -8.39
C HIS A 209 -5.76 1.14 -8.03
N PHE A 210 -6.02 2.45 -8.04
CA PHE A 210 -4.99 3.48 -7.90
C PHE A 210 -5.33 4.52 -6.85
N HIS A 211 -4.36 4.87 -6.01
CA HIS A 211 -4.41 6.05 -5.15
C HIS A 211 -3.26 7.00 -5.49
N PHE A 212 -3.48 8.28 -5.29
CA PHE A 212 -2.54 9.35 -5.61
C PHE A 212 -2.16 10.16 -4.38
N VAL A 213 -0.92 10.63 -4.32
CA VAL A 213 -0.45 11.64 -3.38
C VAL A 213 0.40 12.68 -4.11
N THR A 214 0.23 13.98 -3.79
CA THR A 214 1.11 15.04 -4.29
C THR A 214 2.52 14.90 -3.70
N GLU A 215 3.55 15.40 -4.42
CA GLU A 215 4.95 15.39 -3.95
C GLU A 215 5.12 16.09 -2.61
N ASP A 216 4.43 17.22 -2.40
CA ASP A 216 4.45 17.98 -1.15
C ASP A 216 3.63 17.33 -0.01
N ARG A 217 2.99 16.17 -0.27
CA ARG A 217 2.16 15.41 0.69
C ARG A 217 1.03 16.23 1.30
N ARG A 218 0.38 17.10 0.51
CA ARG A 218 -0.75 17.92 0.97
C ARG A 218 -2.08 17.50 0.41
N SER A 219 -2.13 16.79 -0.71
CA SER A 219 -3.38 16.36 -1.35
C SER A 219 -3.23 14.97 -1.93
N GLY A 220 -4.34 14.22 -2.01
CA GLY A 220 -4.37 12.88 -2.56
C GLY A 220 -5.77 12.28 -2.50
N GLY A 221 -5.90 11.03 -2.94
CA GLY A 221 -7.15 10.29 -2.95
C GLY A 221 -7.16 9.13 -3.93
N HIS A 222 -8.31 8.51 -4.11
CA HIS A 222 -8.58 7.46 -5.08
C HIS A 222 -8.64 8.04 -6.51
N VAL A 223 -7.87 7.48 -7.43
CA VAL A 223 -7.71 8.02 -8.79
C VAL A 223 -8.84 7.58 -9.69
N LEU A 224 -9.46 8.56 -10.36
CA LEU A 224 -10.50 8.33 -11.35
C LEU A 224 -10.00 8.59 -12.78
N ASN A 225 -9.10 9.57 -12.96
CA ASN A 225 -8.42 9.81 -14.23
C ASN A 225 -7.01 10.33 -14.00
N ALA A 226 -6.09 10.01 -14.92
CA ALA A 226 -4.72 10.49 -14.90
C ALA A 226 -4.21 10.71 -16.33
N ASP A 227 -3.66 11.90 -16.55
CA ASP A 227 -2.92 12.30 -17.73
C ASP A 227 -1.44 12.47 -17.30
N LEU A 228 -0.56 11.61 -17.83
CA LEU A 228 0.82 11.48 -17.41
C LEU A 228 1.74 12.25 -18.36
N GLY A 229 2.46 13.23 -17.81
CA GLY A 229 3.60 13.86 -18.46
C GLY A 229 4.85 12.97 -18.39
N GLU A 230 5.92 13.47 -17.77
CA GLU A 230 7.16 12.72 -17.57
C GLU A 230 7.11 11.97 -16.24
N CYS A 231 7.00 10.64 -16.28
CA CYS A 231 6.91 9.76 -15.12
C CYS A 231 7.89 8.60 -15.20
N ASN A 232 8.21 8.05 -14.03
CA ASN A 232 8.92 6.78 -13.87
C ASN A 232 8.02 5.80 -13.15
N ILE A 233 7.98 4.55 -13.61
CA ILE A 233 7.24 3.48 -12.96
C ILE A 233 8.21 2.48 -12.33
N THR A 234 7.88 2.04 -11.12
CA THR A 234 8.50 0.90 -10.42
C THR A 234 7.44 -0.18 -10.25
N TRP A 235 7.82 -1.42 -10.53
CA TRP A 235 6.99 -2.62 -10.41
C TRP A 235 7.56 -3.52 -9.34
N ASP A 236 6.68 -4.08 -8.54
CA ASP A 236 6.91 -5.18 -7.63
C ASP A 236 5.87 -6.26 -7.93
N TYR A 237 6.32 -7.49 -8.18
CA TYR A 237 5.44 -8.63 -8.42
C TYR A 237 5.63 -9.69 -7.36
N THR A 238 4.55 -10.03 -6.68
CA THR A 238 4.55 -10.96 -5.57
C THR A 238 3.94 -12.30 -5.95
N ASP A 239 4.48 -13.38 -5.36
CA ASP A 239 4.03 -14.76 -5.58
C ASP A 239 3.12 -15.28 -4.46
N SER A 240 2.89 -14.47 -3.42
CA SER A 240 2.13 -14.86 -2.24
C SER A 240 0.99 -13.89 -1.95
N PHE A 241 -0.06 -14.42 -1.34
CA PHE A 241 -1.22 -13.64 -0.89
C PHE A 241 -1.61 -14.08 0.52
N ASN A 242 -1.72 -13.12 1.43
CA ASN A 242 -2.14 -13.35 2.81
C ASN A 242 -3.36 -12.48 3.11
N MET A 243 -4.44 -13.08 3.54
CA MET A 243 -5.68 -12.39 3.90
C MET A 243 -5.95 -12.48 5.41
N TYR A 244 -6.28 -11.35 6.02
CA TYR A 244 -6.58 -11.21 7.44
C TYR A 244 -8.06 -10.88 7.59
N LEU A 245 -8.86 -11.85 7.99
CA LEU A 245 -10.31 -11.67 8.15
C LEU A 245 -10.64 -10.95 9.46
N PRO A 246 -11.58 -10.00 9.45
CA PRO A 246 -12.09 -9.38 10.66
C PRO A 246 -12.72 -10.40 11.60
N ASP A 247 -12.58 -10.21 12.91
CA ASP A 247 -13.20 -11.01 13.95
C ASP A 247 -14.47 -10.38 14.53
N GLY A 248 -14.89 -9.23 13.99
CA GLY A 248 -16.06 -8.48 14.40
C GLY A 248 -17.41 -9.21 14.18
N GLU A 249 -18.38 -8.97 15.04
CA GLU A 249 -19.72 -9.61 14.93
C GLU A 249 -20.46 -9.20 13.65
N PHE A 250 -20.22 -7.99 13.14
CA PHE A 250 -20.85 -7.53 11.90
C PHE A 250 -20.35 -8.37 10.71
N PHE A 251 -19.03 -8.54 10.56
CA PHE A 251 -18.43 -9.34 9.49
C PHE A 251 -18.96 -10.79 9.51
N LYS A 252 -19.06 -11.42 10.69
CA LYS A 252 -19.51 -12.80 10.84
C LYS A 252 -20.95 -13.02 10.36
N THR A 253 -21.77 -11.98 10.28
CA THR A 253 -23.19 -12.05 9.92
C THR A 253 -23.48 -11.54 8.51
N LEU A 254 -22.47 -11.04 7.78
CA LEU A 254 -22.65 -10.59 6.41
C LEU A 254 -23.00 -11.75 5.47
N ASP A 255 -23.94 -11.51 4.57
CA ASP A 255 -24.18 -12.41 3.45
C ASP A 255 -23.20 -12.10 2.30
N LEU A 256 -22.06 -12.78 2.32
CA LEU A 256 -21.02 -12.66 1.31
C LEU A 256 -21.28 -13.52 0.06
N THR A 257 -22.48 -14.06 -0.11
CA THR A 257 -22.88 -14.81 -1.30
C THR A 257 -23.57 -13.95 -2.36
N VAL A 258 -23.82 -12.68 -2.03
CA VAL A 258 -24.42 -11.70 -2.96
C VAL A 258 -23.38 -11.26 -3.96
N ASP A 259 -23.69 -11.40 -5.25
CA ASP A 259 -22.84 -10.91 -6.34
C ASP A 259 -22.72 -9.36 -6.27
N GLN A 260 -21.49 -8.86 -6.21
CA GLN A 260 -21.16 -7.44 -6.14
C GLN A 260 -20.28 -6.98 -7.33
N ASP A 261 -20.02 -7.83 -8.30
CA ASP A 261 -19.05 -7.53 -9.38
C ASP A 261 -19.35 -6.24 -10.14
N GLU A 262 -20.63 -6.01 -10.50
CA GLU A 262 -21.02 -4.76 -11.19
C GLU A 262 -20.90 -3.54 -10.28
N ALA A 263 -21.30 -3.69 -9.00
CA ALA A 263 -21.21 -2.61 -8.03
C ALA A 263 -19.75 -2.25 -7.70
N ILE A 264 -18.86 -3.23 -7.60
CA ILE A 264 -17.43 -3.01 -7.42
C ILE A 264 -16.84 -2.26 -8.61
N LYS A 265 -17.16 -2.64 -9.84
CA LYS A 265 -16.70 -1.93 -11.05
C LYS A 265 -17.16 -0.48 -11.07
N GLU A 266 -18.44 -0.22 -10.74
CA GLU A 266 -18.99 1.14 -10.66
C GLU A 266 -18.23 1.98 -9.61
N VAL A 267 -17.95 1.42 -8.45
CA VAL A 267 -17.24 2.08 -7.36
C VAL A 267 -15.80 2.40 -7.72
N GLU A 268 -15.07 1.44 -8.29
CA GLU A 268 -13.64 1.55 -8.58
C GLU A 268 -13.34 2.38 -9.84
N GLN A 269 -14.27 2.44 -10.79
CA GLN A 269 -14.06 3.13 -12.07
C GLN A 269 -14.74 4.49 -12.15
N GLY A 270 -15.57 4.85 -11.17
CA GLY A 270 -16.21 6.18 -11.10
C GLY A 270 -17.27 6.45 -12.17
N ASN A 271 -17.98 5.42 -12.63
CA ASN A 271 -19.06 5.51 -13.65
C ASN A 271 -20.39 5.96 -13.05
#